data_c101dcb97a4cb6faa7c6962a3b99262a
#
_entry.id   c101dcb97a4cb6faa7c6962a3b99262a
#
_cell.length_a   1.000
_cell.length_b   1.000
_cell.length_c   1.000
_cell.angle_alpha   90.00
_cell.angle_beta   90.00
_cell.angle_gamma   90.00
#
_symmetry.space_group_name_H-M   'P 1'
#
loop_
_entity.id
_entity.type
_entity.pdbx_description
1 polymer ?
#
loop_
_entity_poly.entity_id
_entity_poly.type
_entity_poly.pdbx_seq_one_letter_code
_entity_poly.pdbx_strand_id
1 'polypeptide(L)'
;MRLAVTLFLFIFIISCSSENTYKNKMKPDVEYLSSDQLEGRSTGSKGANLAGKYIKNRFKELNIKPMGEDGYFQKFSFKPKSHPHEKITVSDSIIENSITANNVIGFINNNSDNTIVIGAHYDHLGYGGEGSLYRDSDIKIHNGADDN
;
A
#
# COMPACT_ATOMS: atom_id res chain seq x y z
N MET A 1 -0.42 -37.48 -42.07
CA MET A 1 -1.43 -36.43 -41.91
C MET A 1 -2.18 -36.48 -40.58
N ARG A 2 -2.56 -37.65 -40.05
CA ARG A 2 -3.30 -37.75 -38.76
C ARG A 2 -2.45 -37.41 -37.53
N LEU A 3 -1.15 -37.69 -37.52
CA LEU A 3 -0.23 -37.44 -36.42
C LEU A 3 0.07 -35.93 -36.24
N ALA A 4 0.16 -35.18 -37.35
CA ALA A 4 0.40 -33.73 -37.32
C ALA A 4 -0.82 -32.92 -36.79
N VAL A 5 -2.04 -33.38 -37.04
CA VAL A 5 -3.24 -32.76 -36.57
C VAL A 5 -3.42 -32.96 -35.05
N THR A 6 -3.06 -34.11 -34.51
CA THR A 6 -3.08 -34.42 -33.07
C THR A 6 -2.03 -33.58 -32.30
N LEU A 7 -0.87 -33.35 -32.85
CA LEU A 7 0.15 -32.51 -32.23
C LEU A 7 -0.26 -31.04 -32.19
N PHE A 8 -0.94 -30.55 -33.23
CA PHE A 8 -1.45 -29.16 -33.30
C PHE A 8 -2.58 -28.90 -32.30
N LEU A 9 -3.40 -29.91 -31.99
CA LEU A 9 -4.49 -29.81 -31.04
C LEU A 9 -3.95 -29.73 -29.59
N PHE A 10 -2.80 -30.33 -29.29
CA PHE A 10 -2.20 -30.33 -27.95
C PHE A 10 -1.55 -29.00 -27.59
N ILE A 11 -1.15 -28.18 -28.57
CA ILE A 11 -0.53 -26.85 -28.31
C ILE A 11 -1.58 -25.81 -27.90
N PHE A 12 -2.85 -26.00 -28.24
CA PHE A 12 -3.93 -25.04 -27.89
C PHE A 12 -4.42 -25.14 -26.46
N ILE A 13 -4.06 -26.18 -25.70
CA ILE A 13 -4.58 -26.39 -24.33
C ILE A 13 -3.72 -25.69 -23.24
N ILE A 14 -2.52 -25.16 -23.62
CA ILE A 14 -1.57 -24.56 -22.64
C ILE A 14 -1.83 -23.08 -22.42
N SER A 15 -2.80 -22.44 -23.09
CA SER A 15 -3.01 -20.99 -23.09
C SER A 15 -4.05 -20.47 -22.08
N CYS A 16 -4.22 -21.09 -20.92
CA CYS A 16 -5.18 -20.54 -19.95
C CYS A 16 -4.78 -20.78 -18.49
N SER A 17 -3.75 -20.06 -18.00
CA SER A 17 -3.50 -20.03 -16.55
C SER A 17 -2.85 -18.76 -16.00
N SER A 18 -2.74 -17.65 -16.76
CA SER A 18 -2.08 -16.44 -16.27
C SER A 18 -2.98 -15.55 -15.40
N GLU A 19 -4.28 -15.57 -15.57
CA GLU A 19 -5.19 -14.65 -14.87
C GLU A 19 -5.34 -14.94 -13.36
N ASN A 20 -5.21 -16.20 -12.95
CA ASN A 20 -5.31 -16.60 -11.54
C ASN A 20 -4.03 -16.29 -10.72
N THR A 21 -2.90 -16.08 -11.37
CA THR A 21 -1.60 -15.94 -10.69
C THR A 21 -1.48 -14.59 -9.98
N TYR A 22 -1.99 -13.51 -10.55
CA TYR A 22 -1.91 -12.17 -9.94
C TYR A 22 -2.90 -12.01 -8.79
N LYS A 23 -4.14 -12.44 -8.95
CA LYS A 23 -5.17 -12.42 -7.88
C LYS A 23 -4.71 -13.20 -6.65
N ASN A 24 -4.11 -14.38 -6.84
CA ASN A 24 -3.60 -15.20 -5.74
C ASN A 24 -2.38 -14.56 -5.03
N LYS A 25 -1.62 -13.69 -5.72
CA LYS A 25 -0.50 -12.96 -5.10
C LYS A 25 -0.94 -11.69 -4.38
N MET A 26 -1.99 -11.02 -4.85
CA MET A 26 -2.51 -9.80 -4.22
C MET A 26 -3.37 -10.08 -2.99
N LYS A 27 -4.06 -11.23 -2.96
CA LYS A 27 -4.94 -11.57 -1.84
C LYS A 27 -4.21 -11.56 -0.48
N PRO A 28 -3.05 -12.20 -0.30
CA PRO A 28 -2.31 -12.12 0.95
C PRO A 28 -1.89 -10.69 1.33
N ASP A 29 -1.58 -9.85 0.33
CA ASP A 29 -1.22 -8.45 0.58
C ASP A 29 -2.42 -7.68 1.17
N VAL A 30 -3.61 -7.85 0.59
CA VAL A 30 -4.84 -7.21 1.10
C VAL A 30 -5.20 -7.76 2.48
N GLU A 31 -5.18 -9.09 2.67
CA GLU A 31 -5.50 -9.73 3.95
C GLU A 31 -4.58 -9.25 5.07
N TYR A 32 -3.27 -9.13 4.80
CA TYR A 32 -2.34 -8.62 5.82
C TYR A 32 -2.56 -7.13 6.08
N LEU A 33 -2.63 -6.31 5.03
CA LEU A 33 -2.76 -4.87 5.18
C LEU A 33 -4.08 -4.47 5.85
N SER A 34 -5.15 -5.24 5.67
CA SER A 34 -6.45 -5.00 6.33
C SER A 34 -6.64 -5.79 7.63
N SER A 35 -5.60 -6.43 8.15
CA SER A 35 -5.71 -7.21 9.39
C SER A 35 -5.78 -6.32 10.64
N ASP A 36 -6.43 -6.83 11.69
CA ASP A 36 -6.50 -6.16 13.00
C ASP A 36 -5.12 -5.96 13.65
N GLN A 37 -4.10 -6.73 13.22
CA GLN A 37 -2.72 -6.57 13.70
C GLN A 37 -2.14 -5.20 13.38
N LEU A 38 -2.66 -4.54 12.34
CA LEU A 38 -2.22 -3.21 11.93
C LEU A 38 -3.07 -2.08 12.51
N GLU A 39 -4.04 -2.40 13.38
CA GLU A 39 -4.81 -1.44 14.18
C GLU A 39 -5.42 -0.31 13.31
N GLY A 40 -5.85 -0.66 12.09
CA GLY A 40 -6.42 0.29 11.13
C GLY A 40 -5.45 1.35 10.62
N ARG A 41 -4.15 1.18 10.78
CA ARG A 41 -3.05 1.93 10.14
C ARG A 41 -3.16 3.46 10.21
N SER A 42 -3.62 4.03 11.33
CA SER A 42 -3.64 5.49 11.47
C SER A 42 -2.25 6.10 11.19
N THR A 43 -2.20 7.21 10.45
CA THR A 43 -0.94 7.85 10.01
C THR A 43 0.01 8.07 11.18
N GLY A 44 1.25 7.59 11.05
CA GLY A 44 2.28 7.67 12.09
C GLY A 44 2.14 6.64 13.21
N SER A 45 1.08 5.84 13.25
CA SER A 45 0.88 4.78 14.25
C SER A 45 1.85 3.62 14.07
N LYS A 46 1.88 2.74 15.08
CA LYS A 46 2.59 1.46 14.99
C LYS A 46 2.08 0.62 13.82
N GLY A 47 0.76 0.57 13.60
CA GLY A 47 0.15 -0.18 12.50
C GLY A 47 0.56 0.35 11.13
N ALA A 48 0.54 1.67 10.91
CA ALA A 48 1.03 2.29 9.69
C ALA A 48 2.52 2.01 9.44
N ASN A 49 3.35 2.05 10.50
CA ASN A 49 4.76 1.71 10.40
C ASN A 49 5.01 0.24 10.04
N LEU A 50 4.21 -0.69 10.54
CA LEU A 50 4.26 -2.10 10.16
C LEU A 50 3.83 -2.30 8.71
N ALA A 51 2.76 -1.63 8.27
CA ALA A 51 2.31 -1.65 6.88
C ALA A 51 3.40 -1.13 5.92
N GLY A 52 4.04 0.00 6.24
CA GLY A 52 5.15 0.53 5.45
C GLY A 52 6.33 -0.44 5.33
N LYS A 53 6.68 -1.13 6.43
CA LYS A 53 7.72 -2.18 6.40
C LYS A 53 7.33 -3.36 5.53
N TYR A 54 6.06 -3.76 5.57
CA TYR A 54 5.53 -4.83 4.72
C TYR A 54 5.64 -4.44 3.25
N ILE A 55 5.13 -3.26 2.86
CA ILE A 55 5.19 -2.75 1.48
C ILE A 55 6.65 -2.66 0.99
N LYS A 56 7.56 -2.15 1.83
CA LYS A 56 8.99 -2.15 1.52
C LYS A 56 9.52 -3.55 1.19
N ASN A 57 9.15 -4.57 1.95
CA ASN A 57 9.58 -5.94 1.71
C ASN A 57 8.98 -6.50 0.41
N ARG A 58 7.70 -6.20 0.15
CA ARG A 58 7.06 -6.55 -1.13
C ARG A 58 7.77 -5.90 -2.33
N PHE A 59 8.17 -4.63 -2.22
CA PHE A 59 8.95 -3.97 -3.27
C PHE A 59 10.29 -4.67 -3.51
N LYS A 60 10.99 -5.10 -2.44
CA LYS A 60 12.21 -5.89 -2.57
C LYS A 60 11.99 -7.23 -3.28
N GLU A 61 10.95 -7.98 -2.91
CA GLU A 61 10.60 -9.26 -3.54
C GLU A 61 10.28 -9.11 -5.03
N LEU A 62 9.69 -7.97 -5.41
CA LEU A 62 9.37 -7.63 -6.79
C LEU A 62 10.55 -6.98 -7.54
N ASN A 63 11.74 -6.88 -6.93
CA ASN A 63 12.92 -6.23 -7.49
C ASN A 63 12.70 -4.74 -7.86
N ILE A 64 11.75 -4.07 -7.23
CA ILE A 64 11.54 -2.63 -7.35
C ILE A 64 12.66 -1.94 -6.56
N LYS A 65 13.36 -1.00 -7.17
CA LYS A 65 14.50 -0.31 -6.53
C LYS A 65 14.02 0.74 -5.53
N PRO A 66 14.76 0.98 -4.44
CA PRO A 66 14.46 2.07 -3.52
C PRO A 66 14.67 3.43 -4.19
N MET A 67 13.81 4.40 -3.83
CA MET A 67 13.87 5.79 -4.32
C MET A 67 13.51 6.80 -3.22
N GLY A 68 13.42 6.38 -1.97
CA GLY A 68 13.26 7.28 -0.82
C GLY A 68 14.59 7.81 -0.31
N GLU A 69 14.56 8.75 0.61
CA GLU A 69 15.75 9.37 1.24
C GLU A 69 16.52 8.38 2.11
N ASP A 70 15.79 7.48 2.79
CA ASP A 70 16.33 6.36 3.56
C ASP A 70 15.86 5.04 2.92
N GLY A 71 16.53 4.67 1.83
CA GLY A 71 16.19 3.49 1.05
C GLY A 71 14.81 3.60 0.39
N TYR A 72 13.81 2.88 0.89
CA TYR A 72 12.43 2.99 0.39
C TYR A 72 11.61 4.06 1.10
N PHE A 73 12.09 4.62 2.21
CA PHE A 73 11.32 5.54 3.02
C PHE A 73 11.66 7.00 2.72
N GLN A 74 10.62 7.81 2.60
CA GLN A 74 10.68 9.26 2.66
C GLN A 74 9.93 9.69 3.91
N LYS A 75 10.66 10.26 4.87
CA LYS A 75 10.09 10.72 6.13
C LYS A 75 9.44 12.09 5.97
N PHE A 76 8.30 12.26 6.62
CA PHE A 76 7.66 13.57 6.74
C PHE A 76 7.02 13.73 8.13
N SER A 77 6.74 14.97 8.50
CA SER A 77 6.06 15.33 9.73
C SER A 77 4.81 16.14 9.41
N PHE A 78 3.77 15.97 10.20
CA PHE A 78 2.56 16.78 10.08
C PHE A 78 1.97 17.07 11.45
N LYS A 79 1.25 18.19 11.57
CA LYS A 79 0.44 18.49 12.75
C LYS A 79 -0.95 17.93 12.54
N PRO A 80 -1.45 17.08 13.47
CA PRO A 80 -2.84 16.66 13.46
C PRO A 80 -3.76 17.88 13.49
N LYS A 81 -4.90 17.78 12.84
CA LYS A 81 -5.92 18.84 12.92
C LYS A 81 -6.46 18.93 14.32
N SER A 82 -6.67 20.15 14.82
CA SER A 82 -7.39 20.41 16.06
C SER A 82 -8.90 20.53 15.80
N HIS A 83 -9.30 20.82 14.55
CA HIS A 83 -10.69 20.85 14.11
C HIS A 83 -10.80 20.57 12.59
N PRO A 84 -11.98 20.16 12.07
CA PRO A 84 -12.16 19.68 10.69
C PRO A 84 -11.76 20.67 9.58
N HIS A 85 -11.89 21.96 9.83
CA HIS A 85 -11.60 23.02 8.83
C HIS A 85 -10.14 23.47 8.81
N GLU A 86 -9.30 22.97 9.72
CA GLU A 86 -7.88 23.29 9.74
C GLU A 86 -7.17 22.63 8.57
N LYS A 87 -6.23 23.38 7.94
CA LYS A 87 -5.36 22.83 6.89
C LYS A 87 -4.27 22.00 7.54
N ILE A 88 -4.02 20.82 6.99
CA ILE A 88 -2.86 20.00 7.41
C ILE A 88 -1.58 20.70 6.95
N THR A 89 -0.65 20.91 7.87
CA THR A 89 0.70 21.39 7.56
C THR A 89 1.63 20.18 7.54
N VAL A 90 2.26 19.94 6.40
CA VAL A 90 3.25 18.86 6.19
C VAL A 90 4.64 19.50 6.03
N SER A 91 5.65 18.86 6.57
CA SER A 91 7.05 19.29 6.47
C SER A 91 7.98 18.10 6.38
N ASP A 92 9.06 18.23 5.62
CA ASP A 92 10.17 17.27 5.54
C ASP A 92 11.07 17.32 6.80
N SER A 93 10.92 18.35 7.64
CA SER A 93 11.61 18.48 8.92
C SER A 93 10.67 18.21 10.09
N ILE A 94 11.24 17.72 11.20
CA ILE A 94 10.48 17.50 12.43
C ILE A 94 10.09 18.86 13.01
N ILE A 95 8.79 19.10 13.18
CA ILE A 95 8.22 20.26 13.88
C ILE A 95 7.74 19.86 15.26
N GLU A 96 7.80 20.78 16.18
CA GLU A 96 7.33 20.58 17.56
C GLU A 96 5.85 20.17 17.58
N ASN A 97 5.50 19.17 18.39
CA ASN A 97 4.14 18.61 18.50
C ASN A 97 3.60 18.05 17.17
N SER A 98 4.49 17.50 16.31
CA SER A 98 4.10 16.83 15.09
C SER A 98 4.11 15.31 15.22
N ILE A 99 3.34 14.66 14.36
CA ILE A 99 3.42 13.23 14.12
C ILE A 99 4.38 13.00 12.95
N THR A 100 5.26 12.00 13.08
CA THR A 100 6.16 11.58 12.01
C THR A 100 5.59 10.36 11.31
N ALA A 101 5.60 10.36 9.99
CA ALA A 101 5.20 9.25 9.14
C ALA A 101 6.16 9.06 7.97
N ASN A 102 5.94 8.05 7.15
CA ASN A 102 6.78 7.74 6.01
C ASN A 102 5.93 7.48 4.77
N ASN A 103 6.37 7.95 3.62
CA ASN A 103 6.00 7.39 2.33
C ASN A 103 6.90 6.20 2.01
N VAL A 104 6.40 5.23 1.27
CA VAL A 104 7.21 4.11 0.73
C VAL A 104 7.35 4.33 -0.76
N ILE A 105 8.58 4.57 -1.23
CA ILE A 105 8.86 4.95 -2.61
C ILE A 105 9.74 3.90 -3.27
N GLY A 106 9.27 3.39 -4.40
CA GLY A 106 10.02 2.49 -5.26
C GLY A 106 10.09 3.00 -6.68
N PHE A 107 11.06 2.52 -7.44
CA PHE A 107 11.31 2.93 -8.82
C PHE A 107 11.60 1.74 -9.73
N ILE A 108 10.97 1.74 -10.91
CA ILE A 108 11.23 0.81 -12.00
C ILE A 108 11.80 1.61 -13.17
N ASN A 109 13.06 1.38 -13.49
CA ASN A 109 13.70 2.05 -14.62
C ASN A 109 13.44 1.29 -15.92
N ASN A 110 12.70 1.89 -16.82
CA ASN A 110 12.43 1.39 -18.17
C ASN A 110 13.25 2.13 -19.25
N ASN A 111 14.27 2.90 -18.86
CA ASN A 111 15.10 3.71 -19.77
C ASN A 111 14.27 4.67 -20.65
N SER A 112 13.20 5.24 -20.10
CA SER A 112 12.34 6.21 -20.75
C SER A 112 12.65 7.62 -20.25
N ASP A 113 12.54 8.61 -21.13
CA ASP A 113 12.66 10.04 -20.78
C ASP A 113 11.47 10.55 -19.97
N ASN A 114 10.38 9.80 -19.95
CA ASN A 114 9.16 10.13 -19.21
C ASN A 114 9.02 9.25 -17.97
N THR A 115 8.55 9.85 -16.89
CA THR A 115 8.23 9.16 -15.64
C THR A 115 6.74 9.20 -15.38
N ILE A 116 6.15 8.04 -15.05
CA ILE A 116 4.79 7.92 -14.55
C ILE A 116 4.87 7.70 -13.05
N VAL A 117 4.15 8.52 -12.27
CA VAL A 117 4.03 8.36 -10.83
C VAL A 117 2.67 7.72 -10.52
N ILE A 118 2.68 6.62 -9.78
CA ILE A 118 1.49 5.94 -9.27
C ILE A 118 1.53 6.06 -7.76
N GLY A 119 0.47 6.62 -7.16
CA GLY A 119 0.35 6.79 -5.73
C GLY A 119 -0.90 6.12 -5.19
N ALA A 120 -0.78 5.52 -4.00
CA ALA A 120 -1.88 5.01 -3.20
C ALA A 120 -1.52 5.21 -1.73
N HIS A 121 -2.48 5.65 -0.91
CA HIS A 121 -2.22 5.73 0.51
C HIS A 121 -2.32 4.34 1.16
N TYR A 122 -1.55 4.09 2.19
CA TYR A 122 -1.57 2.84 2.94
C TYR A 122 -1.96 3.01 4.40
N ASP A 123 -2.15 4.25 4.82
CA ASP A 123 -2.73 4.58 6.11
C ASP A 123 -4.26 4.58 6.04
N HIS A 124 -4.92 4.51 7.20
CA HIS A 124 -6.37 4.58 7.31
C HIS A 124 -6.78 5.18 8.66
N LEU A 125 -8.04 5.01 9.07
CA LEU A 125 -8.64 5.72 10.21
C LEU A 125 -8.25 5.17 11.60
N GLY A 126 -7.50 4.07 11.67
CA GLY A 126 -7.14 3.47 12.96
C GLY A 126 -8.37 2.95 13.70
N TYR A 127 -8.57 3.47 14.89
CA TYR A 127 -9.75 3.18 15.71
C TYR A 127 -10.91 4.17 15.47
N GLY A 128 -10.86 4.94 14.39
CA GLY A 128 -11.87 5.93 14.06
C GLY A 128 -11.59 7.30 14.68
N GLY A 129 -12.62 8.08 14.89
CA GLY A 129 -12.54 9.47 15.36
C GLY A 129 -13.26 10.42 14.42
N GLU A 130 -12.81 11.67 14.31
CA GLU A 130 -13.50 12.71 13.51
C GLU A 130 -13.70 12.36 12.04
N GLY A 131 -12.79 11.58 11.44
CA GLY A 131 -12.89 11.11 10.04
C GLY A 131 -13.82 9.92 9.84
N SER A 132 -14.27 9.25 10.91
CA SER A 132 -15.11 8.07 10.81
C SER A 132 -16.60 8.44 10.71
N LEU A 133 -17.32 7.71 9.87
CA LEU A 133 -18.79 7.74 9.82
C LEU A 133 -19.45 6.85 10.89
N TYR A 134 -18.65 6.00 11.53
CA TYR A 134 -19.11 5.14 12.61
C TYR A 134 -19.42 5.96 13.86
N ARG A 135 -20.67 5.84 14.37
CA ARG A 135 -21.21 6.69 15.45
C ARG A 135 -21.55 5.92 16.72
N ASP A 136 -21.35 4.59 16.74
CA ASP A 136 -21.61 3.79 17.93
C ASP A 136 -20.56 4.05 19.02
N SER A 137 -20.90 3.70 20.26
CA SER A 137 -20.02 3.90 21.42
C SER A 137 -18.83 2.94 21.47
N ASP A 138 -18.88 1.87 20.68
CA ASP A 138 -17.83 0.84 20.67
C ASP A 138 -16.63 1.29 19.85
N ILE A 139 -15.44 1.04 20.38
CA ILE A 139 -14.21 1.28 19.64
C ILE A 139 -14.03 0.15 18.64
N LYS A 140 -13.95 0.48 17.34
CA LYS A 140 -13.72 -0.50 16.27
C LYS A 140 -12.48 -0.16 15.47
N ILE A 141 -11.78 -1.19 15.02
CA ILE A 141 -10.68 -1.05 14.06
C ILE A 141 -11.28 -0.82 12.69
N HIS A 142 -10.82 0.24 12.02
CA HIS A 142 -11.16 0.53 10.64
C HIS A 142 -10.10 -0.09 9.72
N ASN A 143 -10.36 -1.29 9.21
CA ASN A 143 -9.38 -2.08 8.47
C ASN A 143 -9.07 -1.56 7.07
N GLY A 144 -10.00 -0.80 6.45
CA GLY A 144 -9.75 -0.12 5.18
C GLY A 144 -9.30 -1.05 4.05
N ALA A 145 -10.02 -2.16 3.84
CA ALA A 145 -9.72 -3.10 2.76
C ALA A 145 -10.25 -2.62 1.40
N ASP A 146 -11.22 -1.72 1.42
CA ASP A 146 -11.99 -1.20 0.29
C ASP A 146 -11.79 0.30 0.04
N ASP A 147 -10.80 0.89 0.72
CA ASP A 147 -10.48 2.31 0.64
C ASP A 147 -9.17 2.51 -0.12
N ASN A 148 -9.21 2.44 -1.43
CA ASN A 148 -8.24 2.86 -2.47
C ASN A 148 -8.67 2.38 -3.85
#